data_758cf096a8618233e8a0650101dd9064
#
_entry.id   758cf096a8618233e8a0650101dd9064
#
_cell.length_a   1.000
_cell.length_b   1.000
_cell.length_c   1.000
_cell.angle_alpha   90.00
_cell.angle_beta   90.00
_cell.angle_gamma   90.00
#
_symmetry.space_group_name_H-M   'P 1'
#
loop_
_entity.id
_entity.type
_entity.pdbx_description
1 polymer ?
#
loop_
_entity_poly.entity_id
_entity_poly.type
_entity_poly.pdbx_seq_one_letter_code
_entity_poly.pdbx_strand_id
1 'polypeptide(L)'
;MSHVQTSSSYLPQPQGPVWIAGAGVSGRGAADIATQLGWSVCIIDSNFTAASELADRHGGSAMTVVEALSRLDEASLIVTSPGWRPDTPLFHDAPAQAIPVSGDVQLAWCAHRDGRFGQPRTWLAVTGTNGKTTATAMLASMMVESGAAAEAVGNIGVAVGTALTQTPRVSVMVAELSSFQLHWSPTLTPDAGVVLNLAEDHIDWHGSMDAYAADKARVYRGPVIVLNADDERVCREAEQYVELSSISSSTTSSFSGDSPPRRVSEFPKGAPGPGP
;
A
#
# COMPACT_ATOMS: atom_id res chain seq x y z
N MET A 1 -13.95 -33.40 16.43
CA MET A 1 -14.62 -32.11 16.12
C MET A 1 -13.55 -31.07 15.96
N SER A 2 -13.22 -30.77 14.71
CA SER A 2 -12.15 -29.82 14.36
C SER A 2 -12.66 -28.40 14.56
N HIS A 3 -12.07 -27.67 15.51
CA HIS A 3 -12.26 -26.24 15.62
C HIS A 3 -11.65 -25.57 14.37
N VAL A 4 -12.50 -25.22 13.43
CA VAL A 4 -12.16 -24.26 12.36
C VAL A 4 -11.99 -22.90 13.06
N GLN A 5 -10.74 -22.47 13.27
CA GLN A 5 -10.45 -21.09 13.56
C GLN A 5 -10.91 -20.29 12.34
N THR A 6 -12.01 -19.56 12.45
CA THR A 6 -12.39 -18.55 11.49
C THR A 6 -11.36 -17.42 11.60
N SER A 7 -10.31 -17.46 10.76
CA SER A 7 -9.42 -16.32 10.58
C SER A 7 -10.30 -15.16 10.09
N SER A 8 -10.32 -14.07 10.84
CA SER A 8 -11.01 -12.86 10.41
C SER A 8 -10.41 -12.41 9.08
N SER A 9 -11.26 -12.22 8.06
CA SER A 9 -10.85 -11.72 6.75
C SER A 9 -10.17 -10.34 6.90
N TYR A 10 -9.09 -10.11 6.17
CA TYR A 10 -8.45 -8.79 6.06
C TYR A 10 -9.27 -7.84 5.17
N LEU A 11 -10.00 -8.42 4.21
CA LEU A 11 -10.87 -7.63 3.32
C LEU A 11 -12.13 -7.19 4.04
N PRO A 12 -12.57 -5.94 3.84
CA PRO A 12 -13.91 -5.52 4.21
C PRO A 12 -14.95 -6.36 3.46
N GLN A 13 -16.15 -6.46 4.02
CA GLN A 13 -17.28 -7.17 3.42
C GLN A 13 -18.38 -6.14 3.05
N PRO A 14 -18.23 -5.43 1.92
CA PRO A 14 -19.18 -4.40 1.53
C PRO A 14 -20.55 -5.01 1.27
N GLN A 15 -21.61 -4.37 1.82
CA GLN A 15 -22.99 -4.80 1.62
C GLN A 15 -23.70 -4.02 0.51
N GLY A 16 -22.99 -3.08 -0.11
CA GLY A 16 -23.45 -2.21 -1.18
C GLY A 16 -22.30 -1.81 -2.12
N PRO A 17 -22.45 -0.74 -2.89
CA PRO A 17 -21.45 -0.32 -3.84
C PRO A 17 -20.17 0.14 -3.16
N VAL A 18 -19.05 -0.26 -3.75
CA VAL A 18 -17.71 0.24 -3.41
C VAL A 18 -17.44 1.48 -4.24
N TRP A 19 -17.15 2.57 -3.56
CA TRP A 19 -16.82 3.82 -4.22
C TRP A 19 -15.32 3.93 -4.42
N ILE A 20 -14.89 4.25 -5.64
CA ILE A 20 -13.48 4.41 -5.99
C ILE A 20 -13.24 5.87 -6.32
N ALA A 21 -12.54 6.57 -5.45
CA ALA A 21 -12.21 7.98 -5.61
C ALA A 21 -10.92 8.14 -6.42
N GLY A 22 -11.09 8.60 -7.66
CA GLY A 22 -10.07 8.79 -8.67
C GLY A 22 -10.16 7.80 -9.83
N ALA A 23 -10.18 8.32 -11.07
CA ALA A 23 -10.26 7.53 -12.30
C ALA A 23 -8.87 7.27 -12.95
N GLY A 24 -7.78 7.60 -12.26
CA GLY A 24 -6.41 7.40 -12.72
C GLY A 24 -5.92 5.95 -12.62
N VAL A 25 -4.60 5.77 -12.65
CA VAL A 25 -3.93 4.46 -12.63
C VAL A 25 -4.30 3.67 -11.37
N SER A 26 -4.23 4.28 -10.18
CA SER A 26 -4.61 3.67 -8.91
C SER A 26 -6.08 3.27 -8.84
N GLY A 27 -6.98 4.15 -9.28
CA GLY A 27 -8.42 3.86 -9.33
C GLY A 27 -8.75 2.69 -10.25
N ARG A 28 -8.07 2.57 -11.38
CA ARG A 28 -8.19 1.41 -12.28
C ARG A 28 -7.80 0.13 -11.57
N GLY A 29 -6.64 0.10 -10.91
CA GLY A 29 -6.21 -1.08 -10.16
C GLY A 29 -7.17 -1.45 -9.03
N ALA A 30 -7.76 -0.47 -8.34
CA ALA A 30 -8.78 -0.71 -7.33
C ALA A 30 -10.07 -1.29 -7.95
N ALA A 31 -10.49 -0.77 -9.11
CA ALA A 31 -11.65 -1.29 -9.85
C ALA A 31 -11.42 -2.73 -10.36
N ASP A 32 -10.21 -3.04 -10.84
CA ASP A 32 -9.82 -4.40 -11.24
C ASP A 32 -10.00 -5.39 -10.07
N ILE A 33 -9.54 -5.04 -8.87
CA ILE A 33 -9.71 -5.86 -7.66
C ILE A 33 -11.19 -5.98 -7.31
N ALA A 34 -11.89 -4.86 -7.17
CA ALA A 34 -13.28 -4.85 -6.69
C ALA A 34 -14.20 -5.68 -7.57
N THR A 35 -14.09 -5.54 -8.90
CA THR A 35 -14.92 -6.29 -9.85
C THR A 35 -14.59 -7.77 -9.89
N GLN A 36 -13.31 -8.15 -9.77
CA GLN A 36 -12.94 -9.57 -9.68
C GLN A 36 -13.34 -10.20 -8.34
N LEU A 37 -13.54 -9.41 -7.30
CA LEU A 37 -14.17 -9.86 -6.04
C LEU A 37 -15.68 -9.96 -6.13
N GLY A 38 -16.28 -9.56 -7.26
CA GLY A 38 -17.74 -9.57 -7.48
C GLY A 38 -18.44 -8.36 -6.85
N TRP A 39 -17.71 -7.29 -6.50
CA TRP A 39 -18.27 -6.09 -5.92
C TRP A 39 -18.77 -5.13 -7.00
N SER A 40 -19.91 -4.48 -6.77
CA SER A 40 -20.36 -3.37 -7.61
C SER A 40 -19.52 -2.12 -7.32
N VAL A 41 -19.13 -1.39 -8.36
CA VAL A 41 -18.27 -0.23 -8.22
C VAL A 41 -18.97 1.05 -8.69
N CYS A 42 -18.66 2.17 -8.02
CA CYS A 42 -18.99 3.49 -8.46
C CYS A 42 -17.72 4.36 -8.47
N ILE A 43 -17.39 4.91 -9.64
CA ILE A 43 -16.17 5.70 -9.81
C ILE A 43 -16.48 7.17 -9.56
N ILE A 44 -15.67 7.83 -8.73
CA ILE A 44 -15.85 9.23 -8.35
C ILE A 44 -14.62 10.02 -8.79
N ASP A 45 -14.82 11.00 -9.66
CA ASP A 45 -13.77 11.91 -10.09
C ASP A 45 -14.34 13.28 -10.45
N SER A 46 -13.53 14.33 -10.35
CA SER A 46 -13.86 15.66 -10.89
C SER A 46 -13.94 15.65 -12.41
N ASN A 47 -13.15 14.79 -13.07
CA ASN A 47 -13.27 14.49 -14.49
C ASN A 47 -14.31 13.37 -14.70
N PHE A 48 -15.57 13.76 -14.80
CA PHE A 48 -16.68 12.83 -14.97
C PHE A 48 -16.55 11.92 -16.21
N THR A 49 -15.96 12.43 -17.31
CA THR A 49 -15.72 11.61 -18.50
C THR A 49 -14.79 10.44 -18.20
N ALA A 50 -13.66 10.71 -17.54
CA ALA A 50 -12.72 9.66 -17.14
C ALA A 50 -13.35 8.68 -16.14
N ALA A 51 -14.18 9.17 -15.20
CA ALA A 51 -14.92 8.33 -14.27
C ALA A 51 -15.91 7.42 -15.00
N SER A 52 -16.67 7.96 -15.96
CA SER A 52 -17.64 7.19 -16.75
C SER A 52 -16.96 6.11 -17.61
N GLU A 53 -15.90 6.48 -18.31
CA GLU A 53 -15.12 5.52 -19.10
C GLU A 53 -14.55 4.36 -18.27
N LEU A 54 -14.09 4.64 -17.06
CA LEU A 54 -13.61 3.61 -16.16
C LEU A 54 -14.77 2.76 -15.63
N ALA A 55 -15.87 3.38 -15.24
CA ALA A 55 -17.06 2.69 -14.77
C ALA A 55 -17.63 1.73 -15.84
N ASP A 56 -17.74 2.18 -17.09
CA ASP A 56 -18.25 1.37 -18.21
C ASP A 56 -17.40 0.10 -18.42
N ARG A 57 -16.07 0.20 -18.29
CA ARG A 57 -15.16 -0.97 -18.41
C ARG A 57 -15.40 -2.02 -17.34
N HIS A 58 -15.91 -1.60 -16.19
CA HIS A 58 -16.13 -2.47 -15.01
C HIS A 58 -17.61 -2.77 -14.75
N GLY A 59 -18.50 -2.35 -15.65
CA GLY A 59 -19.95 -2.55 -15.49
C GLY A 59 -20.53 -1.83 -14.28
N GLY A 60 -19.90 -0.71 -13.89
CA GLY A 60 -20.24 0.10 -12.74
C GLY A 60 -20.97 1.40 -13.10
N SER A 61 -21.04 2.31 -12.15
CA SER A 61 -21.56 3.66 -12.31
C SER A 61 -20.50 4.72 -12.03
N ALA A 62 -20.77 5.96 -12.41
CA ALA A 62 -19.91 7.08 -12.13
C ALA A 62 -20.69 8.23 -11.48
N MET A 63 -20.02 9.00 -10.62
CA MET A 63 -20.54 10.21 -10.00
C MET A 63 -19.47 11.30 -9.99
N THR A 64 -19.93 12.54 -9.98
CA THR A 64 -19.09 13.68 -9.62
C THR A 64 -18.85 13.70 -8.10
N VAL A 65 -17.82 14.42 -7.67
CA VAL A 65 -17.53 14.60 -6.22
C VAL A 65 -18.72 15.24 -5.49
N VAL A 66 -19.42 16.19 -6.13
CA VAL A 66 -20.56 16.88 -5.53
C VAL A 66 -21.75 15.92 -5.33
N GLU A 67 -22.03 15.07 -6.30
CA GLU A 67 -23.06 14.04 -6.19
C GLU A 67 -22.71 13.03 -5.09
N ALA A 68 -21.44 12.57 -5.06
CA ALA A 68 -20.96 11.64 -4.04
C ALA A 68 -21.14 12.18 -2.61
N LEU A 69 -20.83 13.46 -2.39
CA LEU A 69 -21.02 14.10 -1.09
C LEU A 69 -22.51 14.15 -0.65
N SER A 70 -23.43 14.31 -1.61
CA SER A 70 -24.87 14.34 -1.30
C SER A 70 -25.50 12.96 -1.07
N ARG A 71 -24.77 11.89 -1.39
CA ARG A 71 -25.22 10.49 -1.35
C ARG A 71 -24.25 9.60 -0.57
N LEU A 72 -23.48 10.18 0.35
CA LEU A 72 -22.41 9.48 1.05
C LEU A 72 -22.88 8.21 1.76
N ASP A 73 -24.08 8.21 2.30
CA ASP A 73 -24.74 7.09 2.97
C ASP A 73 -25.00 5.85 2.08
N GLU A 74 -24.86 5.99 0.77
CA GLU A 74 -24.98 4.86 -0.16
C GLU A 74 -23.66 4.05 -0.30
N ALA A 75 -22.53 4.62 0.15
CA ALA A 75 -21.24 3.94 0.09
C ALA A 75 -21.14 2.88 1.17
N SER A 76 -20.68 1.68 0.83
CA SER A 76 -20.35 0.65 1.81
C SER A 76 -18.85 0.51 2.08
N LEU A 77 -18.03 1.05 1.22
CA LEU A 77 -16.58 1.18 1.32
C LEU A 77 -16.14 2.28 0.36
N ILE A 78 -15.19 3.12 0.76
CA ILE A 78 -14.54 4.06 -0.14
C ILE A 78 -13.08 3.66 -0.31
N VAL A 79 -12.64 3.48 -1.57
CA VAL A 79 -11.24 3.24 -1.92
C VAL A 79 -10.68 4.52 -2.54
N THR A 80 -9.67 5.10 -1.90
CA THR A 80 -9.06 6.36 -2.36
C THR A 80 -7.79 6.12 -3.15
N SER A 81 -7.60 6.93 -4.20
CA SER A 81 -6.31 7.08 -4.87
C SER A 81 -5.38 8.01 -4.07
N PRO A 82 -4.05 7.87 -4.20
CA PRO A 82 -3.09 8.59 -3.35
C PRO A 82 -3.13 10.12 -3.49
N GLY A 83 -3.63 10.65 -4.60
CA GLY A 83 -3.71 12.10 -4.83
C GLY A 83 -4.72 12.85 -3.96
N TRP A 84 -5.64 12.16 -3.31
CA TRP A 84 -6.65 12.77 -2.47
C TRP A 84 -6.13 13.07 -1.07
N ARG A 85 -6.51 14.24 -0.55
CA ARG A 85 -6.14 14.66 0.81
C ARG A 85 -7.09 14.04 1.84
N PRO A 86 -6.57 13.65 3.04
CA PRO A 86 -7.41 13.10 4.12
C PRO A 86 -8.48 14.07 4.63
N ASP A 87 -8.23 15.38 4.54
CA ASP A 87 -9.16 16.45 4.95
C ASP A 87 -10.27 16.73 3.91
N THR A 88 -10.29 16.00 2.79
CA THR A 88 -11.41 16.09 1.84
C THR A 88 -12.71 15.63 2.50
N PRO A 89 -13.82 16.37 2.38
CA PRO A 89 -15.08 16.03 3.03
C PRO A 89 -15.53 14.58 2.80
N LEU A 90 -15.29 14.03 1.61
CA LEU A 90 -15.63 12.65 1.27
C LEU A 90 -14.98 11.62 2.23
N PHE A 91 -13.77 11.86 2.71
CA PHE A 91 -13.05 10.95 3.60
C PHE A 91 -13.16 11.36 5.06
N HIS A 92 -13.28 12.67 5.31
CA HIS A 92 -13.44 13.21 6.66
C HIS A 92 -14.80 12.79 7.26
N ASP A 93 -15.88 12.82 6.47
CA ASP A 93 -17.23 12.59 6.93
C ASP A 93 -17.65 11.10 6.91
N ALA A 94 -16.98 10.28 6.08
CA ALA A 94 -17.29 8.85 5.94
C ALA A 94 -17.21 8.07 7.28
N PRO A 95 -16.16 8.22 8.12
CA PRO A 95 -16.09 7.51 9.40
C PRO A 95 -17.23 7.84 10.36
N ALA A 96 -17.76 9.07 10.34
CA ALA A 96 -18.90 9.46 11.17
C ALA A 96 -20.19 8.70 10.79
N GLN A 97 -20.26 8.18 9.57
CA GLN A 97 -21.34 7.33 9.06
C GLN A 97 -20.98 5.83 9.07
N ALA A 98 -19.89 5.46 9.75
CA ALA A 98 -19.37 4.10 9.83
C ALA A 98 -18.97 3.51 8.44
N ILE A 99 -18.64 4.36 7.48
CA ILE A 99 -18.18 3.96 6.15
C ILE A 99 -16.65 3.84 6.19
N PRO A 100 -16.09 2.64 5.97
CA PRO A 100 -14.65 2.46 5.96
C PRO A 100 -14.01 3.15 4.75
N VAL A 101 -12.82 3.74 4.96
CA VAL A 101 -11.98 4.31 3.90
C VAL A 101 -10.69 3.51 3.80
N SER A 102 -10.29 3.15 2.61
CA SER A 102 -9.10 2.35 2.32
C SER A 102 -8.31 2.95 1.16
N GLY A 103 -6.99 2.82 1.14
CA GLY A 103 -6.19 3.12 -0.05
C GLY A 103 -6.23 1.96 -1.06
N ASP A 104 -5.85 2.26 -2.30
CA ASP A 104 -5.71 1.27 -3.38
C ASP A 104 -4.69 0.16 -3.03
N VAL A 105 -3.55 0.54 -2.44
CA VAL A 105 -2.51 -0.39 -1.98
C VAL A 105 -3.01 -1.22 -0.79
N GLN A 106 -3.74 -0.61 0.14
CA GLN A 106 -4.34 -1.31 1.28
C GLN A 106 -5.35 -2.36 0.82
N LEU A 107 -6.22 -2.02 -0.13
CA LEU A 107 -7.18 -2.96 -0.71
C LEU A 107 -6.45 -4.16 -1.36
N ALA A 108 -5.42 -3.88 -2.16
CA ALA A 108 -4.61 -4.90 -2.81
C ALA A 108 -3.91 -5.81 -1.78
N TRP A 109 -3.36 -5.21 -0.71
CA TRP A 109 -2.73 -5.94 0.38
C TRP A 109 -3.70 -6.88 1.10
N CYS A 110 -4.88 -6.38 1.47
CA CYS A 110 -5.92 -7.20 2.12
C CYS A 110 -6.37 -8.37 1.22
N ALA A 111 -6.60 -8.10 -0.07
CA ALA A 111 -6.97 -9.12 -1.04
C ALA A 111 -5.89 -10.19 -1.23
N HIS A 112 -4.61 -9.77 -1.22
CA HIS A 112 -3.47 -10.67 -1.25
C HIS A 112 -3.40 -11.54 0.01
N ARG A 113 -3.54 -10.95 1.20
CA ARG A 113 -3.49 -11.66 2.49
C ARG A 113 -4.61 -12.68 2.63
N ASP A 114 -5.78 -12.40 2.09
CA ASP A 114 -6.91 -13.31 2.07
C ASP A 114 -6.83 -14.38 0.95
N GLY A 115 -5.73 -14.41 0.19
CA GLY A 115 -5.50 -15.40 -0.87
C GLY A 115 -6.47 -15.30 -2.05
N ARG A 116 -7.13 -14.14 -2.23
CA ARG A 116 -8.19 -13.97 -3.24
C ARG A 116 -7.67 -14.10 -4.67
N PHE A 117 -6.40 -13.85 -4.89
CA PHE A 117 -5.72 -13.90 -6.19
C PHE A 117 -4.61 -14.96 -6.24
N GLY A 118 -4.86 -16.10 -5.59
CA GLY A 118 -3.99 -17.27 -5.59
C GLY A 118 -2.89 -17.23 -4.54
N GLN A 119 -1.84 -18.04 -4.74
CA GLN A 119 -0.74 -18.18 -3.77
C GLN A 119 -0.14 -16.82 -3.36
N PRO A 120 0.37 -16.68 -2.13
CA PRO A 120 1.05 -15.46 -1.71
C PRO A 120 2.14 -15.02 -2.68
N ARG A 121 2.29 -13.71 -2.85
CA ARG A 121 3.38 -13.07 -3.59
C ARG A 121 4.35 -12.45 -2.62
N THR A 122 5.62 -12.34 -2.99
CA THR A 122 6.59 -11.56 -2.23
C THR A 122 6.40 -10.07 -2.54
N TRP A 123 6.31 -9.25 -1.49
CA TRP A 123 6.21 -7.79 -1.59
C TRP A 123 7.50 -7.16 -1.09
N LEU A 124 8.23 -6.52 -2.00
CA LEU A 124 9.43 -5.75 -1.70
C LEU A 124 9.09 -4.26 -1.83
N ALA A 125 8.94 -3.57 -0.71
CA ALA A 125 8.49 -2.19 -0.67
C ALA A 125 9.68 -1.22 -0.68
N VAL A 126 9.67 -0.27 -1.61
CA VAL A 126 10.67 0.78 -1.75
C VAL A 126 9.99 2.14 -1.58
N THR A 127 10.47 2.94 -0.62
CA THR A 127 10.05 4.33 -0.44
C THR A 127 11.24 5.23 -0.12
N GLY A 128 11.01 6.51 0.02
CA GLY A 128 12.00 7.55 0.29
C GLY A 128 11.56 8.87 -0.33
N THR A 129 12.26 9.94 -0.06
CA THR A 129 12.01 11.22 -0.73
C THR A 129 12.51 11.16 -2.17
N ASN A 130 13.76 10.72 -2.38
CA ASN A 130 14.42 10.67 -3.68
C ASN A 130 14.91 9.25 -4.02
N GLY A 131 15.12 8.98 -5.31
CA GLY A 131 15.73 7.75 -5.80
C GLY A 131 14.83 6.52 -5.86
N LYS A 132 13.58 6.62 -5.43
CA LYS A 132 12.62 5.49 -5.41
C LYS A 132 12.53 4.75 -6.74
N THR A 133 12.26 5.48 -7.81
CA THR A 133 12.05 4.92 -9.17
C THR A 133 13.26 4.14 -9.64
N THR A 134 14.45 4.72 -9.49
CA THR A 134 15.70 4.05 -9.88
C THR A 134 15.93 2.78 -9.06
N ALA A 135 15.82 2.88 -7.73
CA ALA A 135 16.02 1.73 -6.84
C ALA A 135 14.99 0.60 -7.11
N THR A 136 13.72 0.96 -7.33
CA THR A 136 12.67 -0.01 -7.66
C THR A 136 12.93 -0.70 -8.99
N ALA A 137 13.29 0.06 -10.03
CA ALA A 137 13.59 -0.51 -11.35
C ALA A 137 14.83 -1.43 -11.31
N MET A 138 15.89 -1.03 -10.59
CA MET A 138 17.08 -1.85 -10.40
C MET A 138 16.74 -3.14 -9.66
N LEU A 139 16.00 -3.06 -8.55
CA LEU A 139 15.61 -4.23 -7.77
C LEU A 139 14.73 -5.18 -8.60
N ALA A 140 13.75 -4.65 -9.35
CA ALA A 140 12.92 -5.47 -10.22
C ALA A 140 13.76 -6.19 -11.29
N SER A 141 14.71 -5.50 -11.91
CA SER A 141 15.64 -6.11 -12.89
C SER A 141 16.48 -7.21 -12.26
N MET A 142 17.02 -6.98 -11.05
CA MET A 142 17.79 -7.99 -10.31
C MET A 142 16.96 -9.23 -10.00
N MET A 143 15.68 -9.05 -9.61
CA MET A 143 14.78 -10.16 -9.34
C MET A 143 14.46 -10.96 -10.61
N VAL A 144 14.25 -10.28 -11.75
CA VAL A 144 14.05 -10.95 -13.06
C VAL A 144 15.27 -11.73 -13.47
N GLU A 145 16.48 -11.16 -13.37
CA GLU A 145 17.75 -11.86 -13.66
C GLU A 145 17.99 -13.06 -12.74
N SER A 146 17.46 -13.04 -11.52
CA SER A 146 17.50 -14.20 -10.60
C SER A 146 16.53 -15.32 -10.99
N GLY A 147 15.73 -15.14 -12.04
CA GLY A 147 14.73 -16.11 -12.52
C GLY A 147 13.34 -15.94 -11.90
N ALA A 148 13.12 -14.91 -11.09
CA ALA A 148 11.80 -14.65 -10.53
C ALA A 148 10.86 -13.98 -11.54
N ALA A 149 9.58 -14.34 -11.53
CA ALA A 149 8.54 -13.58 -12.23
C ALA A 149 8.23 -12.31 -11.42
N ALA A 150 9.04 -11.27 -11.62
CA ALA A 150 9.01 -10.03 -10.87
C ALA A 150 8.57 -8.84 -11.72
N GLU A 151 7.93 -7.85 -11.09
CA GLU A 151 7.48 -6.62 -11.74
C GLU A 151 7.57 -5.42 -10.80
N ALA A 152 7.95 -4.26 -11.36
CA ALA A 152 7.88 -2.97 -10.68
C ALA A 152 6.44 -2.47 -10.69
N VAL A 153 5.90 -2.17 -9.51
CA VAL A 153 4.49 -1.80 -9.33
C VAL A 153 4.31 -0.60 -8.42
N GLY A 154 3.13 -0.04 -8.39
CA GLY A 154 2.73 0.98 -7.43
C GLY A 154 2.76 2.40 -7.99
N ASN A 155 3.59 3.27 -7.43
CA ASN A 155 3.72 4.67 -7.86
C ASN A 155 4.37 4.80 -9.26
N ILE A 156 5.00 3.74 -9.75
CA ILE A 156 5.55 3.59 -11.10
C ILE A 156 5.08 2.27 -11.71
N GLY A 157 5.23 2.16 -13.03
CA GLY A 157 4.90 0.93 -13.74
C GLY A 157 3.40 0.64 -13.71
N VAL A 158 3.05 -0.56 -13.25
CA VAL A 158 1.67 -1.04 -13.19
C VAL A 158 1.08 -0.76 -11.80
N ALA A 159 -0.20 -0.37 -11.73
CA ALA A 159 -0.88 -0.25 -10.44
C ALA A 159 -0.81 -1.59 -9.67
N VAL A 160 -0.65 -1.51 -8.34
CA VAL A 160 -0.56 -2.70 -7.48
C VAL A 160 -1.76 -3.63 -7.69
N GLY A 161 -2.97 -3.07 -7.78
CA GLY A 161 -4.19 -3.83 -8.02
C GLY A 161 -4.20 -4.54 -9.37
N THR A 162 -3.79 -3.87 -10.43
CA THR A 162 -3.68 -4.46 -11.77
C THR A 162 -2.64 -5.59 -11.78
N ALA A 163 -1.47 -5.39 -11.17
CA ALA A 163 -0.44 -6.43 -11.07
C ALA A 163 -0.92 -7.66 -10.26
N LEU A 164 -1.79 -7.42 -9.27
CA LEU A 164 -2.37 -8.50 -8.47
C LEU A 164 -3.36 -9.36 -9.29
N THR A 165 -4.10 -8.75 -10.20
CA THR A 165 -5.20 -9.36 -10.96
C THR A 165 -4.82 -9.84 -12.36
N GLN A 166 -3.67 -9.41 -12.90
CA GLN A 166 -3.25 -9.68 -14.28
C GLN A 166 -2.79 -11.12 -14.54
N THR A 167 -2.77 -11.46 -15.84
CA THR A 167 -2.19 -12.69 -16.37
C THR A 167 -1.19 -12.32 -17.48
N PRO A 168 0.05 -12.86 -17.49
CA PRO A 168 0.57 -13.87 -16.57
C PRO A 168 0.80 -13.32 -15.17
N ARG A 169 0.72 -14.21 -14.19
CA ARG A 169 0.87 -13.87 -12.78
C ARG A 169 2.33 -13.60 -12.42
N VAL A 170 2.60 -12.49 -11.72
CA VAL A 170 3.91 -12.25 -11.09
C VAL A 170 3.98 -12.88 -9.70
N SER A 171 5.17 -13.33 -9.30
CA SER A 171 5.43 -13.91 -7.97
C SER A 171 6.09 -12.90 -7.01
N VAL A 172 6.78 -11.90 -7.53
CA VAL A 172 7.44 -10.84 -6.77
C VAL A 172 6.96 -9.48 -7.25
N MET A 173 6.43 -8.71 -6.35
CA MET A 173 5.99 -7.33 -6.57
C MET A 173 7.01 -6.39 -5.93
N VAL A 174 7.78 -5.67 -6.75
CA VAL A 174 8.70 -4.64 -6.29
C VAL A 174 7.93 -3.32 -6.28
N ALA A 175 7.40 -2.98 -5.13
CA ALA A 175 6.44 -1.90 -4.97
C ALA A 175 7.13 -0.57 -4.63
N GLU A 176 7.14 0.38 -5.58
CA GLU A 176 7.41 1.77 -5.26
C GLU A 176 6.18 2.37 -4.57
N LEU A 177 6.35 2.82 -3.34
CA LEU A 177 5.25 3.38 -2.55
C LEU A 177 5.53 4.83 -2.16
N SER A 178 4.60 5.73 -2.52
CA SER A 178 4.61 7.11 -2.07
C SER A 178 4.18 7.21 -0.60
N SER A 179 4.49 8.34 0.05
CA SER A 179 4.00 8.61 1.41
C SER A 179 2.46 8.66 1.46
N PHE A 180 1.82 9.12 0.41
CA PHE A 180 0.36 9.15 0.29
C PHE A 180 -0.25 7.75 0.26
N GLN A 181 0.32 6.83 -0.53
CA GLN A 181 -0.10 5.43 -0.58
C GLN A 181 0.09 4.75 0.76
N LEU A 182 1.22 5.00 1.41
CA LEU A 182 1.53 4.45 2.73
C LEU A 182 0.62 5.02 3.82
N HIS A 183 0.24 6.30 3.75
CA HIS A 183 -0.75 6.91 4.65
C HIS A 183 -2.06 6.10 4.66
N TRP A 184 -2.56 5.78 3.48
CA TRP A 184 -3.80 5.02 3.30
C TRP A 184 -3.64 3.50 3.41
N SER A 185 -2.45 3.01 3.85
CA SER A 185 -2.15 1.58 3.97
C SER A 185 -1.76 1.17 5.41
N PRO A 186 -2.69 1.31 6.36
CA PRO A 186 -2.40 1.14 7.79
C PRO A 186 -2.03 -0.29 8.21
N THR A 187 -2.35 -1.32 7.43
CA THR A 187 -2.04 -2.72 7.78
C THR A 187 -1.03 -3.37 6.85
N LEU A 188 -0.43 -2.61 5.93
CA LEU A 188 0.61 -3.11 5.03
C LEU A 188 1.82 -3.61 5.84
N THR A 189 2.21 -4.87 5.60
CA THR A 189 3.37 -5.52 6.20
C THR A 189 4.15 -6.26 5.09
N PRO A 190 4.94 -5.55 4.27
CA PRO A 190 5.67 -6.16 3.16
C PRO A 190 6.71 -7.17 3.66
N ASP A 191 7.13 -8.13 2.82
CA ASP A 191 8.16 -9.11 3.19
C ASP A 191 9.51 -8.44 3.44
N ALA A 192 9.81 -7.36 2.71
CA ALA A 192 10.95 -6.48 2.98
C ALA A 192 10.57 -5.03 2.66
N GLY A 193 11.07 -4.09 3.47
CA GLY A 193 10.83 -2.67 3.27
C GLY A 193 12.10 -1.85 3.41
N VAL A 194 12.26 -0.85 2.51
CA VAL A 194 13.35 0.11 2.55
C VAL A 194 12.85 1.54 2.48
N VAL A 195 13.38 2.40 3.36
CA VAL A 195 13.33 3.85 3.21
C VAL A 195 14.72 4.32 2.78
N LEU A 196 14.82 4.86 1.56
CA LEU A 196 16.11 5.22 0.97
C LEU A 196 16.72 6.48 1.60
N ASN A 197 15.88 7.47 1.86
CA ASN A 197 16.24 8.75 2.46
C ASN A 197 14.98 9.51 2.89
N LEU A 198 15.15 10.48 3.80
CA LEU A 198 14.09 11.35 4.29
C LEU A 198 14.55 12.82 4.24
N ALA A 199 14.01 13.58 3.31
CA ALA A 199 14.14 15.02 3.22
C ALA A 199 12.76 15.68 3.24
N GLU A 200 12.71 16.98 3.49
CA GLU A 200 11.46 17.74 3.56
C GLU A 200 10.75 17.72 2.19
N ASP A 201 9.52 17.21 2.17
CA ASP A 201 8.66 17.13 1.00
C ASP A 201 7.21 16.92 1.45
N HIS A 202 6.24 17.43 0.68
CA HIS A 202 4.81 17.23 0.91
C HIS A 202 4.30 17.57 2.32
N ILE A 203 4.94 18.53 3.01
CA ILE A 203 4.57 18.92 4.39
C ILE A 203 3.17 19.55 4.43
N ASP A 204 2.77 20.24 3.37
CA ASP A 204 1.42 20.79 3.19
C ASP A 204 0.33 19.71 3.21
N TRP A 205 0.65 18.50 2.80
CA TRP A 205 -0.26 17.36 2.79
C TRP A 205 -0.23 16.58 4.12
N HIS A 206 0.96 16.29 4.66
CA HIS A 206 1.14 15.49 5.87
C HIS A 206 1.02 16.29 7.17
N GLY A 207 1.08 17.63 7.09
CA GLY A 207 1.03 18.54 8.23
C GLY A 207 2.36 18.72 8.95
N SER A 208 3.25 17.73 8.95
CA SER A 208 4.60 17.83 9.54
C SER A 208 5.58 16.86 8.88
N MET A 209 6.87 17.14 9.06
CA MET A 209 7.95 16.25 8.62
C MET A 209 7.91 14.91 9.38
N ASP A 210 7.52 14.91 10.64
CA ASP A 210 7.44 13.68 11.44
C ASP A 210 6.27 12.81 10.97
N ALA A 211 5.12 13.38 10.63
CA ALA A 211 4.00 12.65 10.03
C ALA A 211 4.37 12.05 8.67
N TYR A 212 5.07 12.83 7.82
CA TYR A 212 5.59 12.35 6.54
C TYR A 212 6.56 11.17 6.71
N ALA A 213 7.51 11.27 7.64
CA ALA A 213 8.47 10.23 7.94
C ALA A 213 7.78 8.97 8.50
N ALA A 214 6.85 9.15 9.42
CA ALA A 214 6.07 8.06 10.01
C ALA A 214 5.24 7.30 8.97
N ASP A 215 4.63 8.02 8.01
CA ASP A 215 3.91 7.35 6.93
C ASP A 215 4.85 6.49 6.07
N LYS A 216 6.05 6.99 5.71
CA LYS A 216 7.04 6.21 4.97
C LYS A 216 7.57 5.01 5.75
N ALA A 217 7.78 5.18 7.05
CA ALA A 217 8.29 4.13 7.92
C ALA A 217 7.33 2.92 8.06
N ARG A 218 6.08 3.03 7.59
CA ARG A 218 5.14 1.89 7.56
C ARG A 218 5.67 0.69 6.77
N VAL A 219 6.59 0.88 5.82
CA VAL A 219 7.24 -0.23 5.12
C VAL A 219 8.08 -1.12 6.04
N TYR A 220 8.44 -0.63 7.23
CA TYR A 220 9.20 -1.34 8.24
C TYR A 220 8.38 -2.30 9.12
N ARG A 221 7.08 -2.39 8.91
CA ARG A 221 6.23 -3.34 9.63
C ARG A 221 6.47 -4.79 9.27
N GLY A 222 7.14 -5.04 8.15
CA GLY A 222 7.49 -6.36 7.68
C GLY A 222 8.64 -7.03 8.43
N PRO A 223 8.94 -8.31 8.14
CA PRO A 223 9.98 -9.07 8.82
C PRO A 223 11.41 -8.65 8.44
N VAL A 224 11.61 -8.02 7.28
CA VAL A 224 12.93 -7.55 6.83
C VAL A 224 12.91 -6.05 6.68
N ILE A 225 13.78 -5.38 7.45
CA ILE A 225 13.99 -3.94 7.42
C ILE A 225 15.35 -3.67 6.78
N VAL A 226 15.35 -2.82 5.75
CA VAL A 226 16.55 -2.33 5.09
C VAL A 226 16.59 -0.81 5.27
N LEU A 227 17.68 -0.29 5.82
CA LEU A 227 17.81 1.13 6.09
C LEU A 227 19.09 1.72 5.53
N ASN A 228 19.06 3.00 5.23
CA ASN A 228 20.23 3.79 4.89
C ASN A 228 20.87 4.31 6.18
N ALA A 229 22.01 3.73 6.57
CA ALA A 229 22.72 4.10 7.79
C ALA A 229 23.37 5.51 7.74
N ASP A 230 23.48 6.12 6.56
CA ASP A 230 24.00 7.48 6.39
C ASP A 230 22.90 8.55 6.57
N ASP A 231 21.63 8.17 6.69
CA ASP A 231 20.51 9.07 6.95
C ASP A 231 20.00 8.88 8.39
N GLU A 232 20.37 9.81 9.27
CA GLU A 232 20.02 9.76 10.69
C GLU A 232 18.51 9.73 10.95
N ARG A 233 17.71 10.36 10.07
CA ARG A 233 16.25 10.35 10.22
C ARG A 233 15.67 8.99 9.84
N VAL A 234 16.19 8.36 8.80
CA VAL A 234 15.83 6.98 8.45
C VAL A 234 16.14 6.02 9.59
N CYS A 235 17.32 6.14 10.20
CA CYS A 235 17.71 5.30 11.33
C CYS A 235 16.75 5.48 12.52
N ARG A 236 16.43 6.73 12.87
CA ARG A 236 15.49 7.05 13.96
C ARG A 236 14.10 6.46 13.74
N GLU A 237 13.56 6.57 12.53
CA GLU A 237 12.27 5.97 12.21
C GLU A 237 12.31 4.45 12.28
N ALA A 238 13.42 3.82 11.89
CA ALA A 238 13.56 2.37 11.93
C ALA A 238 13.63 1.82 13.37
N GLU A 239 14.26 2.54 14.30
CA GLU A 239 14.42 2.16 15.71
C GLU A 239 13.07 1.81 16.36
N GLN A 240 12.02 2.59 16.10
CA GLN A 240 10.69 2.37 16.64
C GLN A 240 10.13 0.98 16.28
N TYR A 241 10.45 0.47 15.10
CA TYR A 241 9.98 -0.84 14.62
C TYR A 241 10.86 -1.99 15.13
N VAL A 242 12.14 -1.74 15.37
CA VAL A 242 13.08 -2.73 15.93
C VAL A 242 12.77 -2.97 17.39
N GLU A 243 12.57 -1.92 18.20
CA GLU A 243 12.23 -2.03 19.62
C GLU A 243 10.89 -2.76 19.84
N LEU A 244 9.86 -2.42 19.08
CA LEU A 244 8.56 -3.11 19.17
C LEU A 244 8.67 -4.61 18.88
N SER A 245 9.61 -5.02 18.01
CA SER A 245 9.84 -6.44 17.72
C SER A 245 10.54 -7.18 18.86
N SER A 246 11.45 -6.52 19.58
CA SER A 246 12.13 -7.10 20.74
C SER A 246 11.19 -7.28 21.93
N ILE A 247 10.26 -6.36 22.14
CA ILE A 247 9.23 -6.45 23.19
C ILE A 247 8.25 -7.60 22.89
N SER A 248 7.82 -7.78 21.65
CA SER A 248 6.91 -8.86 21.29
C SER A 248 7.55 -10.24 21.42
N SER A 249 8.86 -10.38 21.20
CA SER A 249 9.58 -11.65 21.36
C SER A 249 9.85 -12.02 22.82
N SER A 250 9.87 -11.03 23.73
CA SER A 250 10.08 -11.28 25.16
C SER A 250 8.80 -11.61 25.94
N THR A 251 7.62 -11.33 25.37
CA THR A 251 6.32 -11.58 26.04
C THR A 251 5.64 -12.88 25.57
N THR A 252 6.19 -13.59 24.58
CA THR A 252 5.65 -14.86 24.06
C THR A 252 6.37 -16.08 24.61
N SER A 253 6.22 -16.34 25.91
CA SER A 253 6.38 -17.68 26.46
C SER A 253 5.05 -18.46 26.42
N SER A 254 4.31 -18.46 25.32
CA SER A 254 3.24 -19.44 25.03
C SER A 254 2.41 -19.09 23.77
N PHE A 255 3.07 -18.91 22.63
CA PHE A 255 2.37 -19.01 21.35
C PHE A 255 3.28 -19.69 20.32
N SER A 256 2.93 -20.92 19.97
CA SER A 256 3.51 -21.67 18.87
C SER A 256 3.07 -21.05 17.53
N GLY A 257 3.90 -20.20 16.97
CA GLY A 257 3.73 -19.64 15.65
C GLY A 257 5.10 -19.21 15.13
N ASP A 258 5.64 -19.99 14.19
CA ASP A 258 6.92 -19.73 13.52
C ASP A 258 6.89 -18.40 12.75
N SER A 259 7.20 -17.31 13.43
CA SER A 259 7.61 -16.07 12.74
C SER A 259 9.13 -15.96 12.87
N PRO A 260 9.87 -15.94 11.75
CA PRO A 260 11.32 -15.81 11.79
C PRO A 260 11.70 -14.45 12.39
N PRO A 261 12.86 -14.35 13.06
CA PRO A 261 13.34 -13.10 13.64
C PRO A 261 13.53 -12.05 12.54
N ARG A 262 13.18 -10.80 12.84
CA ARG A 262 13.39 -9.66 11.91
C ARG A 262 14.88 -9.53 11.62
N ARG A 263 15.23 -9.48 10.32
CA ARG A 263 16.59 -9.18 9.88
C ARG A 263 16.69 -7.68 9.58
N VAL A 264 17.59 -7.00 10.26
CA VAL A 264 18.02 -5.63 9.93
C VAL A 264 19.27 -5.76 9.07
N SER A 265 19.24 -5.22 7.86
CA SER A 265 20.42 -5.12 6.98
C SER A 265 20.77 -3.66 6.80
N GLU A 266 21.94 -3.26 7.31
CA GLU A 266 22.52 -1.94 7.10
C GLU A 266 23.35 -1.96 5.81
N PHE A 267 23.22 -0.92 4.99
CA PHE A 267 24.19 -0.69 3.93
C PHE A 267 25.50 -0.20 4.57
N PRO A 268 26.67 -0.74 4.17
CA PRO A 268 27.93 -0.25 4.68
C PRO A 268 28.11 1.24 4.34
N LYS A 269 28.59 2.02 5.31
CA LYS A 269 29.01 3.41 5.07
C LYS A 269 29.96 3.44 3.87
N GLY A 270 29.61 4.22 2.85
CA GLY A 270 30.33 4.28 1.60
C GLY A 270 31.83 4.49 1.79
N ALA A 271 32.65 3.72 1.11
CA ALA A 271 34.05 4.05 0.97
C ALA A 271 34.16 5.45 0.34
N PRO A 272 35.08 6.31 0.80
CA PRO A 272 35.25 7.65 0.23
C PRO A 272 35.50 7.49 -1.28
N GLY A 273 34.70 8.18 -2.08
CA GLY A 273 34.90 8.25 -3.52
C GLY A 273 36.30 8.78 -3.84
N PRO A 274 36.90 8.41 -4.99
CA PRO A 274 38.17 8.98 -5.38
C PRO A 274 38.03 10.49 -5.48
N GLY A 275 38.82 11.22 -4.69
CA GLY A 275 38.93 12.67 -4.74
C GLY A 275 39.35 13.17 -6.13
N PRO A 276 39.17 14.47 -6.38
CA PRO A 276 39.31 15.09 -7.70
C PRO A 276 40.67 14.91 -8.30
#